data_e7a6162cc0c972a7d234b980b3b77470
#
_entry.id   e7a6162cc0c972a7d234b980b3b77470
#
_cell.length_a   1.000
_cell.length_b   1.000
_cell.length_c   1.000
_cell.angle_alpha   90.00
_cell.angle_beta   90.00
_cell.angle_gamma   90.00
#
_symmetry.space_group_name_H-M   'P 1'
#
loop_
_entity.id
_entity.type
_entity.pdbx_description
1 polymer ?
#
loop_
_entity_poly.entity_id
_entity_poly.type
_entity_poly.pdbx_seq_one_letter_code
_entity_poly.pdbx_strand_id
1 'polypeptide(L)'
;MVKSHMARVRTARRIHKRATRVGASGISASERELMNLAGLEVQEGELRLIPGWDEEVSRTLRATKAAGEDPRPRLVDTTMLYAPKSGGVKRYLLSKKAWLETNRPGVAHSLVVPGAHHRAGEDGIIQLHATKLPFGDGYRWPTSVRRWAAWVTSLNPTVIEAGDPYTPGQGALEAGQRAGCPVVGFCHSDPAGLAALHFGEWAKKPVEKRWARLFGQFDRVVSPSRYIARRLEEAGIRDIVIQPLGVEVDTFRPDRRDRDWLLKKLGLPASARLLCFAGRPAREKNIDVLIEAVQKLGDPYYLVLVGAGQGLPAEDRVISLPYEANPKAVARIIASCDAFVHANDREPFGLIVLEAMACGRPVVGVNAGGVAETVDLGVGQLAASADPDDYAQAVEALFARDIEALGAAARVKAVEQFSWHRVFEGLCMVYGDVSGQRAFVDPGQESAVH
;
A
#
# COMPACT_ATOMS: atom_id res chain seq x y z
N MET A 1 17.49 -33.04 18.26
CA MET A 1 17.45 -31.60 17.92
C MET A 1 18.64 -30.80 18.44
N VAL A 2 19.00 -30.87 19.71
CA VAL A 2 20.19 -30.17 20.30
C VAL A 2 21.51 -30.46 19.58
N LYS A 3 21.76 -31.73 19.17
CA LYS A 3 22.99 -32.10 18.45
C LYS A 3 23.14 -31.43 17.07
N SER A 4 22.04 -31.15 16.35
CA SER A 4 22.05 -30.47 15.04
C SER A 4 22.36 -28.97 15.17
N HIS A 5 21.81 -28.31 16.19
CA HIS A 5 22.10 -26.91 16.48
C HIS A 5 23.57 -26.69 16.88
N MET A 6 24.09 -27.54 17.77
CA MET A 6 25.52 -27.52 18.18
C MET A 6 26.48 -27.78 17.00
N ALA A 7 26.11 -28.67 16.07
CA ALA A 7 26.92 -28.90 14.87
C ALA A 7 27.01 -27.65 13.99
N ARG A 8 25.92 -26.93 13.82
CA ARG A 8 25.87 -25.69 13.02
C ARG A 8 26.59 -24.52 13.68
N VAL A 9 26.43 -24.35 14.99
CA VAL A 9 27.21 -23.37 15.77
C VAL A 9 28.71 -23.67 15.67
N ARG A 10 29.11 -24.96 15.66
CA ARG A 10 30.51 -25.36 15.44
C ARG A 10 30.96 -25.01 14.00
N THR A 11 30.12 -25.21 12.99
CA THR A 11 30.43 -24.87 11.61
C THR A 11 30.53 -23.33 11.44
N ALA A 12 29.57 -22.55 11.98
CA ALA A 12 29.63 -21.11 11.98
C ALA A 12 30.86 -20.56 12.72
N ARG A 13 31.24 -21.12 13.88
CA ARG A 13 32.48 -20.79 14.59
C ARG A 13 33.75 -21.14 13.79
N ARG A 14 33.71 -22.21 12.99
CA ARG A 14 34.83 -22.59 12.11
C ARG A 14 34.97 -21.60 10.95
N ILE A 15 33.85 -21.18 10.36
CA ILE A 15 33.80 -20.14 9.33
C ILE A 15 34.29 -18.79 9.90
N HIS A 16 33.83 -18.43 11.11
CA HIS A 16 34.29 -17.23 11.80
C HIS A 16 35.83 -17.22 12.06
N LYS A 17 36.41 -18.34 12.59
CA LYS A 17 37.86 -18.45 12.76
C LYS A 17 38.63 -18.32 11.44
N ARG A 18 38.03 -18.70 10.33
CA ARG A 18 38.60 -18.50 9.00
C ARG A 18 38.46 -17.02 8.57
N ALA A 19 37.30 -16.41 8.80
CA ALA A 19 37.02 -15.01 8.48
C ALA A 19 37.92 -14.03 9.24
N THR A 20 38.24 -14.31 10.51
CA THR A 20 39.17 -13.51 11.30
C THR A 20 40.64 -13.63 10.82
N ARG A 21 40.97 -14.72 10.08
CA ARG A 21 42.29 -14.91 9.48
C ARG A 21 42.42 -14.30 8.08
N VAL A 22 41.34 -14.23 7.31
CA VAL A 22 41.34 -13.88 5.87
C VAL A 22 40.60 -12.57 5.56
N GLY A 23 39.99 -11.97 6.57
CA GLY A 23 39.12 -10.80 6.44
C GLY A 23 37.70 -11.15 5.96
N ALA A 24 36.75 -10.26 6.15
CA ALA A 24 35.33 -10.48 5.80
C ALA A 24 35.10 -10.71 4.28
N SER A 25 36.01 -10.27 3.44
CA SER A 25 36.02 -10.49 1.98
C SER A 25 36.35 -11.94 1.58
N GLY A 26 36.92 -12.76 2.50
CA GLY A 26 37.27 -14.14 2.23
C GLY A 26 36.19 -15.19 2.57
N ILE A 27 35.00 -14.76 2.99
CA ILE A 27 33.87 -15.64 3.25
C ILE A 27 33.07 -15.79 1.93
N SER A 28 32.90 -17.04 1.48
CA SER A 28 32.12 -17.35 0.30
C SER A 28 30.61 -17.04 0.50
N ALA A 29 29.88 -16.87 -0.59
CA ALA A 29 28.44 -16.63 -0.54
C ALA A 29 27.68 -17.74 0.20
N SER A 30 28.06 -19.02 -0.03
CA SER A 30 27.46 -20.19 0.64
C SER A 30 27.77 -20.23 2.15
N GLU A 31 28.97 -19.81 2.57
CA GLU A 31 29.33 -19.70 3.97
C GLU A 31 28.56 -18.61 4.70
N ARG A 32 28.35 -17.45 4.05
CA ARG A 32 27.48 -16.37 4.58
C ARG A 32 26.03 -16.80 4.70
N GLU A 33 25.53 -17.54 3.73
CA GLU A 33 24.18 -18.11 3.77
C GLU A 33 24.00 -19.05 4.96
N LEU A 34 24.95 -19.96 5.18
CA LEU A 34 24.93 -20.87 6.34
C LEU A 34 25.00 -20.13 7.68
N MET A 35 25.72 -19.02 7.76
CA MET A 35 25.77 -18.17 8.96
C MET A 35 24.42 -17.48 9.19
N ASN A 36 23.82 -16.90 8.14
CA ASN A 36 22.50 -16.27 8.22
C ASN A 36 21.42 -17.27 8.61
N LEU A 37 21.45 -18.49 8.06
CA LEU A 37 20.55 -19.59 8.45
C LEU A 37 20.72 -20.04 9.91
N ALA A 38 21.88 -19.74 10.51
CA ALA A 38 22.14 -19.99 11.93
C ALA A 38 21.85 -18.75 12.82
N GLY A 39 21.37 -17.66 12.24
CA GLY A 39 21.11 -16.42 12.98
C GLY A 39 22.35 -15.65 13.39
N LEU A 40 23.43 -15.82 12.65
CA LEU A 40 24.74 -15.23 12.95
C LEU A 40 25.17 -14.29 11.81
N GLU A 41 25.72 -13.13 12.16
CA GLU A 41 26.35 -12.19 11.22
C GLU A 41 27.76 -11.84 11.69
N VAL A 42 28.62 -11.44 10.78
CA VAL A 42 29.92 -10.87 11.10
C VAL A 42 29.82 -9.36 11.05
N GLN A 43 29.94 -8.70 12.19
CA GLN A 43 29.95 -7.25 12.32
C GLN A 43 31.29 -6.83 12.95
N GLU A 44 32.04 -5.92 12.28
CA GLU A 44 33.35 -5.46 12.72
C GLU A 44 34.35 -6.60 13.00
N GLY A 45 34.24 -7.74 12.27
CA GLY A 45 35.10 -8.91 12.46
C GLY A 45 34.66 -9.86 13.58
N GLU A 46 33.62 -9.54 14.33
CA GLU A 46 33.02 -10.39 15.36
C GLU A 46 31.76 -11.11 14.89
N LEU A 47 31.61 -12.35 15.39
CA LEU A 47 30.40 -13.15 15.15
C LEU A 47 29.33 -12.74 16.17
N ARG A 48 28.24 -12.12 15.69
CA ARG A 48 27.13 -11.73 16.56
C ARG A 48 25.85 -12.45 16.18
N LEU A 49 24.99 -12.70 17.16
CA LEU A 49 23.61 -13.11 16.91
C LEU A 49 22.85 -11.97 16.27
N ILE A 50 22.15 -12.26 15.19
CA ILE A 50 21.24 -11.30 14.56
C ILE A 50 20.13 -10.98 15.58
N PRO A 51 19.94 -9.73 16.02
CA PRO A 51 18.95 -9.39 17.03
C PRO A 51 17.55 -9.86 16.64
N GLY A 52 16.87 -10.59 17.52
CA GLY A 52 15.54 -11.16 17.29
C GLY A 52 15.51 -12.39 16.37
N TRP A 53 16.65 -13.01 16.13
CA TRP A 53 16.74 -14.33 15.50
C TRP A 53 16.45 -15.40 16.55
N ASP A 54 15.35 -16.10 16.40
CA ASP A 54 14.94 -17.18 17.28
C ASP A 54 14.85 -18.53 16.52
N GLU A 55 14.47 -19.57 17.24
CA GLU A 55 14.36 -20.91 16.68
C GLU A 55 13.20 -21.04 15.70
N GLU A 56 12.15 -20.21 15.85
CA GLU A 56 11.00 -20.13 14.97
C GLU A 56 11.39 -19.55 13.60
N VAL A 57 12.18 -18.47 13.60
CA VAL A 57 12.79 -17.89 12.38
C VAL A 57 13.62 -18.93 11.66
N SER A 58 14.49 -19.65 12.40
CA SER A 58 15.33 -20.72 11.84
C SER A 58 14.50 -21.89 11.30
N ARG A 59 13.38 -22.21 11.94
CA ARG A 59 12.45 -23.26 11.49
C ARG A 59 11.75 -22.85 10.21
N THR A 60 11.26 -21.63 10.16
CA THR A 60 10.57 -21.07 8.98
C THR A 60 11.49 -21.01 7.78
N LEU A 61 12.72 -20.50 7.94
CA LEU A 61 13.70 -20.49 6.85
C LEU A 61 14.04 -21.92 6.36
N ARG A 62 14.07 -22.91 7.28
CA ARG A 62 14.26 -24.31 6.89
C ARG A 62 13.06 -24.87 6.14
N ALA A 63 11.85 -24.56 6.58
CA ALA A 63 10.61 -24.95 5.90
C ALA A 63 10.51 -24.29 4.51
N THR A 64 10.85 -23.01 4.41
CA THR A 64 10.89 -22.28 3.13
C THR A 64 11.98 -22.83 2.20
N LYS A 65 13.12 -23.30 2.73
CA LYS A 65 14.18 -23.94 1.94
C LYS A 65 13.81 -25.35 1.51
N ALA A 66 13.08 -26.10 2.35
CA ALA A 66 12.47 -27.38 1.95
C ALA A 66 11.37 -27.21 0.90
N ALA A 67 10.65 -26.08 0.95
CA ALA A 67 9.71 -25.64 -0.10
C ALA A 67 10.42 -25.09 -1.36
N GLY A 68 11.75 -25.01 -1.37
CA GLY A 68 12.58 -24.62 -2.52
C GLY A 68 12.53 -25.60 -3.69
N GLU A 69 11.92 -26.76 -3.53
CA GLU A 69 11.53 -27.68 -4.59
C GLU A 69 10.21 -27.33 -5.26
N ASP A 70 9.50 -26.27 -4.79
CA ASP A 70 8.29 -25.76 -5.44
C ASP A 70 8.67 -25.06 -6.76
N PRO A 71 8.33 -25.64 -7.92
CA PRO A 71 8.73 -25.12 -9.24
C PRO A 71 7.95 -23.85 -9.62
N ARG A 72 6.96 -23.46 -8.82
CA ARG A 72 6.13 -22.28 -9.13
C ARG A 72 6.94 -20.99 -9.01
N PRO A 73 6.77 -20.04 -9.95
CA PRO A 73 7.28 -18.68 -9.78
C PRO A 73 6.82 -18.08 -8.45
N ARG A 74 7.70 -17.33 -7.80
CA ARG A 74 7.43 -16.75 -6.49
C ARG A 74 7.53 -15.23 -6.51
N LEU A 75 6.38 -14.59 -6.29
CA LEU A 75 6.30 -13.16 -6.03
C LEU A 75 6.51 -12.89 -4.54
N VAL A 76 7.43 -11.99 -4.21
CA VAL A 76 7.62 -11.50 -2.85
C VAL A 76 7.34 -10.01 -2.80
N ASP A 77 6.27 -9.63 -2.11
CA ASP A 77 5.97 -8.23 -1.80
C ASP A 77 6.66 -7.79 -0.50
N THR A 78 7.19 -6.58 -0.51
CA THR A 78 7.80 -6.01 0.69
C THR A 78 7.55 -4.51 0.82
N THR A 79 7.22 -4.07 2.04
CA THR A 79 6.99 -2.66 2.36
C THR A 79 7.04 -2.40 3.87
N MET A 80 7.37 -1.17 4.26
CA MET A 80 7.14 -0.72 5.64
C MET A 80 5.74 -0.14 5.87
N LEU A 81 4.98 0.12 4.80
CA LEU A 81 3.65 0.75 4.87
C LEU A 81 2.56 -0.24 5.29
N TYR A 82 2.85 -1.04 6.31
CA TYR A 82 1.98 -2.07 6.87
C TYR A 82 1.86 -1.90 8.38
N ALA A 83 0.74 -1.35 8.83
CA ALA A 83 0.46 -1.13 10.25
C ALA A 83 -0.99 -1.55 10.60
N PRO A 84 -1.32 -1.76 11.89
CA PRO A 84 -2.67 -2.19 12.28
C PRO A 84 -3.78 -1.30 11.73
N LYS A 85 -3.58 0.03 11.79
CA LYS A 85 -4.52 1.04 11.28
C LYS A 85 -4.10 1.63 9.92
N SER A 86 -3.16 1.01 9.19
CA SER A 86 -2.77 1.51 7.87
C SER A 86 -3.87 1.26 6.84
N GLY A 87 -4.01 2.23 5.90
CA GLY A 87 -5.10 2.25 4.93
C GLY A 87 -4.76 1.53 3.61
N GLY A 88 -4.52 2.31 2.56
CA GLY A 88 -4.51 1.85 1.17
C GLY A 88 -3.51 0.75 0.85
N VAL A 89 -2.23 0.91 1.24
CA VAL A 89 -1.16 -0.05 0.88
C VAL A 89 -1.40 -1.43 1.50
N LYS A 90 -1.78 -1.47 2.79
CA LYS A 90 -2.12 -2.74 3.44
C LYS A 90 -3.30 -3.44 2.76
N ARG A 91 -4.33 -2.68 2.40
CA ARG A 91 -5.51 -3.20 1.69
C ARG A 91 -5.12 -3.75 0.32
N TYR A 92 -4.35 -3.00 -0.45
CA TYR A 92 -3.79 -3.44 -1.72
C TYR A 92 -3.05 -4.80 -1.60
N LEU A 93 -2.12 -4.92 -0.64
CA LEU A 93 -1.33 -6.14 -0.44
C LEU A 93 -2.20 -7.34 -0.06
N LEU A 94 -3.14 -7.16 0.87
CA LEU A 94 -4.03 -8.24 1.30
C LEU A 94 -5.01 -8.66 0.19
N SER A 95 -5.54 -7.71 -0.57
CA SER A 95 -6.40 -7.99 -1.73
C SER A 95 -5.62 -8.69 -2.83
N LYS A 96 -4.38 -8.27 -3.12
CA LYS A 96 -3.50 -8.92 -4.10
C LYS A 96 -3.22 -10.37 -3.69
N LYS A 97 -2.90 -10.59 -2.42
CA LYS A 97 -2.66 -11.93 -1.91
C LYS A 97 -3.87 -12.85 -2.11
N ALA A 98 -5.04 -12.44 -1.65
CA ALA A 98 -6.27 -13.23 -1.79
C ALA A 98 -6.62 -13.48 -3.27
N TRP A 99 -6.41 -12.48 -4.12
CA TRP A 99 -6.67 -12.60 -5.55
C TRP A 99 -5.72 -13.59 -6.24
N LEU A 100 -4.41 -13.53 -5.93
CA LEU A 100 -3.40 -14.45 -6.48
C LEU A 100 -3.68 -15.89 -6.07
N GLU A 101 -4.04 -16.14 -4.83
CA GLU A 101 -4.40 -17.47 -4.33
C GLU A 101 -5.57 -18.09 -5.12
N THR A 102 -6.52 -17.28 -5.53
CA THR A 102 -7.72 -17.73 -6.26
C THR A 102 -7.49 -17.79 -7.78
N ASN A 103 -6.82 -16.78 -8.36
CA ASN A 103 -6.80 -16.58 -9.81
C ASN A 103 -5.46 -16.97 -10.45
N ARG A 104 -4.41 -17.15 -9.64
CA ARG A 104 -3.06 -17.56 -10.09
C ARG A 104 -2.45 -18.60 -9.14
N PRO A 105 -3.10 -19.77 -8.94
CA PRO A 105 -2.62 -20.82 -8.03
C PRO A 105 -1.24 -21.35 -8.42
N GLY A 106 -0.85 -21.22 -9.69
CA GLY A 106 0.49 -21.51 -10.22
C GLY A 106 1.57 -20.52 -9.78
N VAL A 107 1.26 -19.47 -9.01
CA VAL A 107 2.21 -18.48 -8.47
C VAL A 107 2.23 -18.57 -6.95
N ALA A 108 3.39 -18.80 -6.37
CA ALA A 108 3.57 -18.69 -4.92
C ALA A 108 3.72 -17.21 -4.52
N HIS A 109 3.05 -16.77 -3.46
CA HIS A 109 3.08 -15.38 -3.01
C HIS A 109 3.40 -15.24 -1.53
N SER A 110 4.30 -14.34 -1.19
CA SER A 110 4.69 -14.03 0.18
C SER A 110 4.75 -12.53 0.42
N LEU A 111 4.36 -12.09 1.64
CA LEU A 111 4.48 -10.70 2.09
C LEU A 111 5.56 -10.61 3.18
N VAL A 112 6.54 -9.73 3.01
CA VAL A 112 7.55 -9.42 4.04
C VAL A 112 7.30 -8.01 4.56
N VAL A 113 6.84 -7.90 5.80
CA VAL A 113 6.35 -6.64 6.40
C VAL A 113 6.87 -6.46 7.83
N PRO A 114 6.91 -5.21 8.36
CA PRO A 114 7.33 -4.99 9.74
C PRO A 114 6.31 -5.49 10.75
N GLY A 115 6.79 -6.05 11.85
CA GLY A 115 5.99 -6.54 12.96
C GLY A 115 6.53 -6.16 14.33
N ALA A 116 5.75 -6.43 15.39
CA ALA A 116 6.21 -6.29 16.77
C ALA A 116 7.23 -7.35 17.14
N HIS A 117 7.07 -8.54 16.58
CA HIS A 117 7.90 -9.72 16.76
C HIS A 117 8.16 -10.34 15.40
N HIS A 118 9.12 -11.27 15.35
CA HIS A 118 9.27 -12.15 14.20
C HIS A 118 8.11 -13.15 14.18
N ARG A 119 7.45 -13.23 13.06
CA ARG A 119 6.40 -14.22 12.81
C ARG A 119 6.45 -14.62 11.34
N ALA A 120 6.44 -15.90 11.07
CA ALA A 120 6.13 -16.40 9.75
C ALA A 120 4.82 -17.20 9.87
N GLY A 121 3.76 -16.65 9.32
CA GLY A 121 2.45 -17.29 9.30
C GLY A 121 2.36 -18.32 8.17
N GLU A 122 1.54 -19.36 8.36
CA GLU A 122 1.16 -20.29 7.30
C GLU A 122 0.41 -19.58 6.15
N ASP A 123 -0.13 -18.39 6.44
CA ASP A 123 -0.75 -17.48 5.49
C ASP A 123 0.26 -16.79 4.54
N GLY A 124 1.55 -17.11 4.59
CA GLY A 124 2.59 -16.49 3.77
C GLY A 124 2.91 -15.04 4.14
N ILE A 125 2.40 -14.53 5.27
CA ILE A 125 2.75 -13.20 5.78
C ILE A 125 3.89 -13.34 6.79
N ILE A 126 5.04 -12.79 6.44
CA ILE A 126 6.25 -12.80 7.25
C ILE A 126 6.41 -11.42 7.89
N GLN A 127 6.29 -11.37 9.19
CA GLN A 127 6.53 -10.16 9.97
C GLN A 127 7.94 -10.16 10.52
N LEU A 128 8.71 -9.11 10.24
CA LEU A 128 10.05 -8.93 10.80
C LEU A 128 10.00 -7.87 11.90
N HIS A 129 10.62 -8.19 13.04
CA HIS A 129 10.69 -7.21 14.13
C HIS A 129 11.27 -5.89 13.65
N ALA A 130 10.53 -4.80 13.94
CA ALA A 130 10.94 -3.44 13.61
C ALA A 130 10.53 -2.48 14.75
N THR A 131 11.32 -1.43 14.94
CA THR A 131 11.12 -0.43 15.99
C THR A 131 9.84 0.35 15.75
N LYS A 132 8.97 0.43 16.76
CA LYS A 132 7.75 1.23 16.69
C LYS A 132 8.11 2.71 16.55
N LEU A 133 7.54 3.40 15.57
CA LEU A 133 7.65 4.84 15.48
C LEU A 133 6.80 5.50 16.57
N PRO A 134 7.27 6.60 17.18
CA PRO A 134 6.51 7.33 18.20
C PRO A 134 5.28 8.04 17.65
N PHE A 135 5.16 8.13 16.34
CA PHE A 135 4.06 8.73 15.59
C PHE A 135 3.58 7.77 14.47
N GLY A 136 2.43 8.04 13.85
CA GLY A 136 1.97 7.32 12.66
C GLY A 136 1.24 6.00 12.94
N ASP A 137 0.32 5.99 13.91
CA ASP A 137 -0.71 4.93 14.08
C ASP A 137 -0.20 3.48 14.10
N GLY A 138 1.00 3.28 14.64
CA GLY A 138 1.58 1.94 14.81
C GLY A 138 2.51 1.51 13.69
N TYR A 139 2.93 2.42 12.81
CA TYR A 139 4.01 2.14 11.87
C TYR A 139 5.32 1.78 12.58
N ARG A 140 6.10 0.94 11.94
CA ARG A 140 7.37 0.45 12.45
C ARG A 140 8.47 0.66 11.42
N TRP A 141 9.65 1.03 11.90
CA TRP A 141 10.83 1.28 11.07
C TRP A 141 11.80 0.11 11.14
N PRO A 142 12.02 -0.62 10.03
CA PRO A 142 13.09 -1.59 9.93
C PRO A 142 14.44 -0.89 9.92
N THR A 143 15.38 -1.39 10.73
CA THR A 143 16.68 -0.72 10.91
C THR A 143 17.82 -1.34 10.10
N SER A 144 17.65 -2.58 9.57
CA SER A 144 18.70 -3.31 8.87
C SER A 144 18.27 -3.71 7.46
N VAL A 145 18.87 -3.09 6.45
CA VAL A 145 18.71 -3.45 5.03
C VAL A 145 19.19 -4.91 4.79
N ARG A 146 20.39 -5.26 5.30
CA ARG A 146 20.98 -6.59 5.11
C ARG A 146 20.10 -7.71 5.65
N ARG A 147 19.53 -7.50 6.85
CA ARG A 147 18.62 -8.46 7.46
C ARG A 147 17.34 -8.60 6.65
N TRP A 148 16.80 -7.49 6.18
CA TRP A 148 15.62 -7.48 5.32
C TRP A 148 15.89 -8.25 4.03
N ALA A 149 17.00 -7.94 3.37
CA ALA A 149 17.45 -8.62 2.16
C ALA A 149 17.64 -10.14 2.37
N ALA A 150 18.27 -10.54 3.48
CA ALA A 150 18.46 -11.95 3.79
C ALA A 150 17.14 -12.73 3.89
N TRP A 151 16.13 -12.12 4.52
CA TRP A 151 14.79 -12.72 4.61
C TRP A 151 14.11 -12.83 3.25
N VAL A 152 14.10 -11.75 2.47
CA VAL A 152 13.52 -11.76 1.12
C VAL A 152 14.23 -12.79 0.23
N THR A 153 15.56 -12.83 0.24
CA THR A 153 16.36 -13.79 -0.53
C THR A 153 16.05 -15.25 -0.13
N SER A 154 15.84 -15.51 1.17
CA SER A 154 15.58 -16.88 1.66
C SER A 154 14.24 -17.45 1.17
N LEU A 155 13.35 -16.61 0.65
CA LEU A 155 12.09 -17.01 0.04
C LEU A 155 12.26 -17.47 -1.43
N ASN A 156 13.46 -17.44 -1.98
CA ASN A 156 13.76 -17.78 -3.39
C ASN A 156 12.83 -17.05 -4.37
N PRO A 157 12.81 -15.71 -4.36
CA PRO A 157 11.91 -14.94 -5.22
C PRO A 157 12.29 -15.10 -6.70
N THR A 158 11.30 -15.12 -7.58
CA THR A 158 11.47 -14.96 -9.04
C THR A 158 11.14 -13.53 -9.48
N VAL A 159 10.35 -12.80 -8.67
CA VAL A 159 10.07 -11.38 -8.77
C VAL A 159 9.90 -10.81 -7.36
N ILE A 160 10.41 -9.62 -7.13
CA ILE A 160 10.17 -8.87 -5.89
C ILE A 160 9.43 -7.59 -6.22
N GLU A 161 8.35 -7.28 -5.47
CA GLU A 161 7.74 -5.95 -5.49
C GLU A 161 8.08 -5.18 -4.22
N ALA A 162 8.63 -3.98 -4.39
CA ALA A 162 8.95 -3.04 -3.33
C ALA A 162 7.94 -1.90 -3.30
N GLY A 163 7.15 -1.78 -2.23
CA GLY A 163 6.07 -0.79 -2.11
C GLY A 163 6.49 0.53 -1.45
N ASP A 164 7.78 0.76 -1.21
CA ASP A 164 8.27 2.00 -0.59
C ASP A 164 9.76 2.29 -0.83
N PRO A 165 10.20 3.57 -0.70
CA PRO A 165 11.59 3.97 -0.91
C PRO A 165 12.43 3.94 0.38
N TYR A 166 12.15 3.03 1.31
CA TYR A 166 12.82 2.96 2.61
C TYR A 166 13.65 1.69 2.75
N THR A 167 13.83 1.22 3.97
CA THR A 167 14.60 0.00 4.25
C THR A 167 14.10 -1.25 3.51
N PRO A 168 12.77 -1.49 3.40
CA PRO A 168 12.28 -2.60 2.59
C PRO A 168 12.64 -2.50 1.11
N GLY A 169 12.51 -1.31 0.50
CA GLY A 169 12.89 -1.10 -0.90
C GLY A 169 14.39 -1.32 -1.15
N GLN A 170 15.26 -0.83 -0.25
CA GLN A 170 16.69 -1.11 -0.31
C GLN A 170 17.00 -2.60 -0.12
N GLY A 171 16.30 -3.26 0.82
CA GLY A 171 16.43 -4.70 1.05
C GLY A 171 15.95 -5.53 -0.14
N ALA A 172 14.91 -5.07 -0.85
CA ALA A 172 14.44 -5.70 -2.07
C ALA A 172 15.50 -5.68 -3.18
N LEU A 173 16.16 -4.52 -3.41
CA LEU A 173 17.23 -4.39 -4.38
C LEU A 173 18.42 -5.32 -4.06
N GLU A 174 18.86 -5.34 -2.79
CA GLU A 174 19.93 -6.23 -2.37
C GLU A 174 19.53 -7.71 -2.50
N ALA A 175 18.27 -8.05 -2.21
CA ALA A 175 17.74 -9.40 -2.37
C ALA A 175 17.65 -9.80 -3.85
N GLY A 176 17.17 -8.92 -4.73
CA GLY A 176 17.11 -9.15 -6.17
C GLY A 176 18.49 -9.45 -6.76
N GLN A 177 19.50 -8.66 -6.38
CA GLN A 177 20.89 -8.92 -6.79
C GLN A 177 21.41 -10.29 -6.28
N ARG A 178 21.07 -10.68 -5.07
CA ARG A 178 21.50 -11.98 -4.50
C ARG A 178 20.77 -13.16 -5.13
N ALA A 179 19.48 -13.01 -5.42
CA ALA A 179 18.65 -14.05 -6.02
C ALA A 179 18.74 -14.10 -7.54
N GLY A 180 19.29 -13.07 -8.20
CA GLY A 180 19.33 -12.94 -9.65
C GLY A 180 17.93 -12.75 -10.25
N CYS A 181 17.03 -12.04 -9.56
CA CYS A 181 15.66 -11.83 -10.00
C CYS A 181 15.31 -10.33 -10.07
N PRO A 182 14.37 -9.92 -10.96
CA PRO A 182 13.96 -8.54 -11.12
C PRO A 182 13.21 -8.00 -9.89
N VAL A 183 13.36 -6.68 -9.69
CA VAL A 183 12.70 -5.92 -8.63
C VAL A 183 11.82 -4.85 -9.25
N VAL A 184 10.52 -4.91 -8.98
CA VAL A 184 9.51 -3.93 -9.38
C VAL A 184 9.29 -2.95 -8.22
N GLY A 185 9.43 -1.65 -8.47
CA GLY A 185 9.13 -0.62 -7.48
C GLY A 185 7.74 -0.05 -7.67
N PHE A 186 6.81 -0.29 -6.75
CA PHE A 186 5.48 0.34 -6.80
C PHE A 186 5.47 1.64 -5.98
N CYS A 187 5.22 2.77 -6.61
CA CYS A 187 5.25 4.07 -5.99
C CYS A 187 3.88 4.46 -5.40
N HIS A 188 3.60 4.06 -4.18
CA HIS A 188 2.30 4.32 -3.52
C HIS A 188 2.14 5.74 -2.94
N SER A 189 3.18 6.56 -2.90
CA SER A 189 3.15 7.86 -2.22
C SER A 189 4.10 8.87 -2.86
N ASP A 190 3.88 10.16 -2.59
CA ASP A 190 4.82 11.25 -2.86
C ASP A 190 5.51 11.69 -1.55
N PRO A 191 6.62 11.04 -1.15
CA PRO A 191 7.30 11.40 0.08
C PRO A 191 7.94 12.79 0.03
N ALA A 192 8.29 13.29 -1.15
CA ALA A 192 8.86 14.63 -1.32
C ALA A 192 7.79 15.72 -1.12
N GLY A 193 6.60 15.51 -1.67
CA GLY A 193 5.45 16.40 -1.44
C GLY A 193 5.00 16.41 0.01
N LEU A 194 4.98 15.24 0.68
CA LEU A 194 4.69 15.15 2.11
C LEU A 194 5.76 15.85 2.96
N ALA A 195 7.05 15.71 2.62
CA ALA A 195 8.12 16.42 3.32
C ALA A 195 7.99 17.93 3.19
N ALA A 196 7.65 18.43 2.00
CA ALA A 196 7.38 19.86 1.78
C ALA A 196 6.21 20.36 2.63
N LEU A 197 5.12 19.59 2.70
CA LEU A 197 3.93 19.95 3.49
C LEU A 197 4.21 20.02 5.00
N HIS A 198 5.02 19.10 5.54
CA HIS A 198 5.25 19.00 6.99
C HIS A 198 6.44 19.83 7.48
N PHE A 199 7.48 19.97 6.67
CA PHE A 199 8.75 20.59 7.05
C PHE A 199 9.10 21.84 6.23
N GLY A 200 8.35 22.14 5.16
CA GLY A 200 8.60 23.26 4.24
C GLY A 200 9.35 22.84 2.98
N GLU A 201 9.35 23.72 1.97
CA GLU A 201 9.90 23.45 0.63
C GLU A 201 11.38 23.04 0.63
N TRP A 202 12.16 23.47 1.64
CA TRP A 202 13.57 23.08 1.77
C TRP A 202 13.77 21.57 1.94
N ALA A 203 12.79 20.87 2.54
CA ALA A 203 12.86 19.43 2.78
C ALA A 203 12.55 18.60 1.51
N LYS A 204 11.92 19.19 0.50
CA LYS A 204 11.49 18.52 -0.73
C LYS A 204 12.67 17.93 -1.52
N LYS A 205 13.64 18.78 -1.89
CA LYS A 205 14.78 18.38 -2.75
C LYS A 205 15.64 17.24 -2.19
N PRO A 206 16.03 17.21 -0.89
CA PRO A 206 16.78 16.09 -0.33
C PRO A 206 16.01 14.77 -0.39
N VAL A 207 14.71 14.80 -0.07
CA VAL A 207 13.85 13.61 -0.11
C VAL A 207 13.66 13.14 -1.56
N GLU A 208 13.42 14.05 -2.50
CA GLU A 208 13.28 13.76 -3.92
C GLU A 208 14.53 13.11 -4.51
N LYS A 209 15.74 13.63 -4.20
CA LYS A 209 17.01 13.02 -4.63
C LYS A 209 17.18 11.59 -4.10
N ARG A 210 16.82 11.35 -2.83
CA ARG A 210 16.89 10.01 -2.25
C ARG A 210 15.87 9.07 -2.90
N TRP A 211 14.66 9.56 -3.10
CA TRP A 211 13.57 8.83 -3.76
C TRP A 211 13.95 8.44 -5.19
N ALA A 212 14.40 9.42 -6.00
CA ALA A 212 14.88 9.20 -7.36
C ALA A 212 16.03 8.18 -7.43
N ARG A 213 17.03 8.31 -6.53
CA ARG A 213 18.15 7.36 -6.50
C ARG A 213 17.71 5.92 -6.26
N LEU A 214 16.71 5.70 -5.42
CA LEU A 214 16.24 4.35 -5.17
C LEU A 214 15.37 3.83 -6.31
N PHE A 215 14.36 4.60 -6.73
CA PHE A 215 13.45 4.18 -7.80
C PHE A 215 14.17 3.99 -9.14
N GLY A 216 15.24 4.74 -9.41
CA GLY A 216 16.09 4.56 -10.59
C GLY A 216 16.93 3.27 -10.59
N GLN A 217 16.89 2.44 -9.55
CA GLN A 217 17.58 1.16 -9.47
C GLN A 217 16.64 -0.04 -9.66
N PHE A 218 15.33 0.17 -9.65
CA PHE A 218 14.38 -0.92 -9.91
C PHE A 218 14.36 -1.26 -11.40
N ASP A 219 14.17 -2.54 -11.71
CA ASP A 219 14.08 -3.03 -13.09
C ASP A 219 12.82 -2.54 -13.81
N ARG A 220 11.77 -2.26 -13.03
CA ARG A 220 10.53 -1.62 -13.52
C ARG A 220 9.94 -0.75 -12.40
N VAL A 221 9.42 0.40 -12.77
CA VAL A 221 8.70 1.28 -11.84
C VAL A 221 7.23 1.32 -12.22
N VAL A 222 6.37 1.12 -11.22
CA VAL A 222 4.92 1.19 -11.36
C VAL A 222 4.40 2.41 -10.60
N SER A 223 3.53 3.16 -11.25
CA SER A 223 2.87 4.35 -10.71
C SER A 223 1.36 4.16 -10.68
N PRO A 224 0.65 4.55 -9.60
CA PRO A 224 -0.79 4.41 -9.52
C PRO A 224 -1.55 5.45 -10.37
N SER A 225 -0.89 6.52 -10.82
CA SER A 225 -1.48 7.63 -11.56
C SER A 225 -0.48 8.34 -12.45
N ARG A 226 -0.95 9.07 -13.44
CA ARG A 226 -0.11 9.97 -14.25
C ARG A 226 0.48 11.10 -13.42
N TYR A 227 -0.23 11.54 -12.38
CA TYR A 227 0.27 12.52 -11.42
C TYR A 227 1.58 12.04 -10.78
N ILE A 228 1.60 10.84 -10.21
CA ILE A 228 2.83 10.27 -9.61
C ILE A 228 3.86 9.91 -10.69
N ALA A 229 3.44 9.43 -11.88
CA ALA A 229 4.37 9.16 -12.98
C ALA A 229 5.13 10.43 -13.37
N ARG A 230 4.44 11.56 -13.56
CA ARG A 230 5.09 12.85 -13.84
C ARG A 230 6.08 13.27 -12.75
N ARG A 231 5.74 13.06 -11.47
CA ARG A 231 6.64 13.33 -10.35
C ARG A 231 7.91 12.47 -10.41
N LEU A 232 7.78 11.21 -10.81
CA LEU A 232 8.90 10.29 -11.01
C LEU A 232 9.74 10.70 -12.23
N GLU A 233 9.11 11.10 -13.34
CA GLU A 233 9.79 11.59 -14.56
C GLU A 233 10.57 12.88 -14.29
N GLU A 234 9.99 13.83 -13.55
CA GLU A 234 10.67 15.06 -13.08
C GLU A 234 11.89 14.75 -12.22
N ALA A 235 11.84 13.66 -11.46
CA ALA A 235 12.97 13.15 -10.66
C ALA A 235 13.97 12.35 -11.49
N GLY A 236 13.77 12.19 -12.80
CA GLY A 236 14.68 11.53 -13.74
C GLY A 236 14.46 10.03 -13.94
N ILE A 237 13.35 9.46 -13.39
CA ILE A 237 13.01 8.05 -13.60
C ILE A 237 12.35 7.89 -14.97
N ARG A 238 12.67 6.78 -15.65
CA ARG A 238 12.17 6.45 -16.98
C ARG A 238 11.43 5.11 -16.96
N ASP A 239 10.76 4.77 -18.06
CA ASP A 239 10.08 3.48 -18.27
C ASP A 239 9.06 3.14 -17.17
N ILE A 240 8.22 4.13 -16.81
CA ILE A 240 7.22 4.01 -15.78
C ILE A 240 5.96 3.38 -16.37
N VAL A 241 5.48 2.31 -15.74
CA VAL A 241 4.19 1.70 -16.06
C VAL A 241 3.12 2.35 -15.19
N ILE A 242 2.06 2.85 -15.80
CA ILE A 242 0.90 3.36 -15.07
C ILE A 242 -0.06 2.19 -14.84
N GLN A 243 -0.20 1.79 -13.58
CA GLN A 243 -1.11 0.76 -13.14
C GLN A 243 -1.93 1.29 -11.97
N PRO A 244 -3.21 1.63 -12.18
CA PRO A 244 -4.10 2.12 -11.13
C PRO A 244 -4.20 1.15 -9.96
N LEU A 245 -4.62 1.64 -8.81
CA LEU A 245 -5.09 0.82 -7.70
C LEU A 245 -6.56 0.45 -7.91
N GLY A 246 -7.04 -0.53 -7.15
CA GLY A 246 -8.39 -1.07 -7.31
C GLY A 246 -9.29 -0.89 -6.09
N VAL A 247 -10.50 -1.40 -6.22
CA VAL A 247 -11.52 -1.41 -5.18
C VAL A 247 -12.19 -2.77 -5.05
N GLU A 248 -12.62 -3.10 -3.82
CA GLU A 248 -13.40 -4.31 -3.53
C GLU A 248 -14.89 -4.05 -3.86
N VAL A 249 -15.27 -4.42 -5.07
CA VAL A 249 -16.59 -4.09 -5.64
C VAL A 249 -17.75 -4.88 -5.01
N ASP A 250 -17.47 -5.98 -4.32
CA ASP A 250 -18.48 -6.79 -3.62
C ASP A 250 -18.75 -6.28 -2.20
N THR A 251 -17.79 -5.58 -1.62
CA THR A 251 -17.94 -4.92 -0.32
C THR A 251 -18.55 -3.54 -0.49
N PHE A 252 -17.99 -2.74 -1.40
CA PHE A 252 -18.45 -1.39 -1.73
C PHE A 252 -19.42 -1.46 -2.90
N ARG A 253 -20.72 -1.39 -2.60
CA ARG A 253 -21.80 -1.57 -3.59
C ARG A 253 -23.04 -0.75 -3.24
N PRO A 254 -23.85 -0.35 -4.24
CA PRO A 254 -24.98 0.57 -4.04
C PRO A 254 -26.07 0.01 -3.12
N ASP A 255 -26.30 -1.31 -3.12
CA ASP A 255 -27.32 -1.98 -2.29
C ASP A 255 -27.00 -1.98 -0.78
N ARG A 256 -25.83 -1.46 -0.38
CA ARG A 256 -25.53 -1.13 1.02
C ARG A 256 -26.27 0.12 1.50
N ARG A 257 -26.89 0.88 0.59
CA ARG A 257 -27.60 2.12 0.91
C ARG A 257 -28.74 1.88 1.90
N ASP A 258 -28.73 2.67 2.96
CA ASP A 258 -29.77 2.72 3.97
C ASP A 258 -29.86 4.16 4.51
N ARG A 259 -30.45 5.03 3.68
CA ARG A 259 -30.49 6.47 3.94
C ARG A 259 -31.30 6.79 5.19
N ASP A 260 -32.45 6.13 5.39
CA ASP A 260 -33.34 6.39 6.53
C ASP A 260 -32.65 6.04 7.85
N TRP A 261 -31.91 4.90 7.88
CA TRP A 261 -31.09 4.55 9.02
C TRP A 261 -30.05 5.64 9.33
N LEU A 262 -29.37 6.15 8.29
CA LEU A 262 -28.31 7.14 8.49
C LEU A 262 -28.90 8.47 8.99
N LEU A 263 -29.95 8.98 8.34
CA LEU A 263 -30.63 10.21 8.78
C LEU A 263 -31.12 10.11 10.21
N LYS A 264 -31.77 8.99 10.57
CA LYS A 264 -32.21 8.73 11.95
C LYS A 264 -31.04 8.70 12.94
N LYS A 265 -29.96 8.02 12.57
CA LYS A 265 -28.74 7.93 13.39
C LYS A 265 -28.11 9.31 13.64
N LEU A 266 -28.15 10.20 12.65
CA LEU A 266 -27.56 11.53 12.71
C LEU A 266 -28.54 12.59 13.25
N GLY A 267 -29.81 12.26 13.43
CA GLY A 267 -30.85 13.22 13.88
C GLY A 267 -31.18 14.29 12.85
N LEU A 268 -31.08 13.97 11.55
CA LEU A 268 -31.23 14.91 10.46
C LEU A 268 -32.60 14.76 9.76
N PRO A 269 -33.13 15.86 9.16
CA PRO A 269 -34.36 15.82 8.40
C PRO A 269 -34.20 15.06 7.06
N ALA A 270 -35.28 14.57 6.48
CA ALA A 270 -35.27 13.89 5.20
C ALA A 270 -34.74 14.75 4.02
N SER A 271 -34.88 16.08 4.15
CA SER A 271 -34.37 17.05 3.16
C SER A 271 -32.86 17.26 3.21
N ALA A 272 -32.15 16.77 4.24
CA ALA A 272 -30.71 16.93 4.37
C ALA A 272 -29.95 16.34 3.18
N ARG A 273 -28.98 17.09 2.65
CA ARG A 273 -28.01 16.63 1.64
C ARG A 273 -26.72 16.24 2.31
N LEU A 274 -26.38 14.96 2.26
CA LEU A 274 -25.26 14.38 3.00
C LEU A 274 -24.01 14.30 2.12
N LEU A 275 -22.99 15.08 2.48
CA LEU A 275 -21.66 15.01 1.90
C LEU A 275 -20.78 14.13 2.79
N CYS A 276 -20.19 13.06 2.28
CA CYS A 276 -19.40 12.11 3.04
C CYS A 276 -17.91 12.29 2.78
N PHE A 277 -17.12 12.36 3.84
CA PHE A 277 -15.67 12.12 3.81
C PHE A 277 -15.34 10.93 4.73
N ALA A 278 -14.47 10.02 4.29
CA ALA A 278 -13.99 8.93 5.11
C ALA A 278 -12.46 8.81 5.03
N GLY A 279 -11.82 8.77 6.20
CA GLY A 279 -10.37 8.69 6.29
C GLY A 279 -9.85 9.12 7.66
N ARG A 280 -8.53 9.03 7.84
CA ARG A 280 -7.87 9.57 9.04
C ARG A 280 -7.72 11.10 8.96
N PRO A 281 -7.68 11.81 10.08
CA PRO A 281 -7.32 13.22 10.09
C PRO A 281 -5.84 13.35 9.72
N ALA A 282 -5.56 14.09 8.66
CA ALA A 282 -4.21 14.37 8.21
C ALA A 282 -4.19 15.70 7.45
N ARG A 283 -3.08 16.43 7.56
CA ARG A 283 -2.96 17.78 7.01
C ARG A 283 -3.24 17.83 5.51
N GLU A 284 -2.76 16.80 4.77
CA GLU A 284 -2.95 16.69 3.33
C GLU A 284 -4.41 16.44 2.89
N LYS A 285 -5.31 16.13 3.84
CA LYS A 285 -6.72 15.87 3.51
C LYS A 285 -7.57 17.13 3.42
N ASN A 286 -7.03 18.29 3.83
CA ASN A 286 -7.69 19.59 3.74
C ASN A 286 -9.14 19.54 4.28
N ILE A 287 -9.32 18.94 5.48
CA ILE A 287 -10.65 18.74 6.08
C ILE A 287 -11.28 20.09 6.45
N ASP A 288 -10.47 21.07 6.81
CA ASP A 288 -10.83 22.47 7.03
C ASP A 288 -11.54 23.07 5.82
N VAL A 289 -11.04 22.84 4.60
CA VAL A 289 -11.69 23.25 3.36
C VAL A 289 -13.10 22.67 3.24
N LEU A 290 -13.29 21.38 3.56
CA LEU A 290 -14.61 20.73 3.53
C LEU A 290 -15.56 21.31 4.56
N ILE A 291 -15.06 21.63 5.76
CA ILE A 291 -15.85 22.25 6.84
C ILE A 291 -16.30 23.65 6.42
N GLU A 292 -15.38 24.49 5.99
CA GLU A 292 -15.71 25.85 5.56
C GLU A 292 -16.64 25.87 4.34
N ALA A 293 -16.45 24.94 3.38
CA ALA A 293 -17.32 24.82 2.22
C ALA A 293 -18.76 24.46 2.61
N VAL A 294 -18.96 23.51 3.56
CA VAL A 294 -20.32 23.14 3.98
C VAL A 294 -20.98 24.24 4.79
N GLN A 295 -20.23 25.04 5.55
CA GLN A 295 -20.75 26.22 6.25
C GLN A 295 -21.22 27.30 5.28
N LYS A 296 -20.46 27.55 4.19
CA LYS A 296 -20.83 28.47 3.13
C LYS A 296 -22.10 28.03 2.36
N LEU A 297 -22.22 26.73 2.10
CA LEU A 297 -23.39 26.13 1.43
C LEU A 297 -24.68 26.29 2.26
N GLY A 298 -24.57 26.19 3.58
CA GLY A 298 -25.74 26.27 4.48
C GLY A 298 -26.75 25.13 4.27
N ASP A 299 -28.04 25.40 4.56
CA ASP A 299 -29.11 24.43 4.35
C ASP A 299 -29.29 24.13 2.86
N PRO A 300 -29.56 22.86 2.49
CA PRO A 300 -29.74 21.67 3.35
C PRO A 300 -28.49 20.77 3.48
N TYR A 301 -27.28 21.29 3.32
CA TYR A 301 -26.04 20.51 3.25
C TYR A 301 -25.46 20.19 4.64
N TYR A 302 -24.99 18.95 4.80
CA TYR A 302 -24.32 18.44 6.01
C TYR A 302 -23.09 17.62 5.61
N LEU A 303 -21.98 17.79 6.35
CA LEU A 303 -20.74 17.04 6.17
C LEU A 303 -20.67 15.91 7.19
N VAL A 304 -20.56 14.67 6.72
CA VAL A 304 -20.37 13.46 7.54
C VAL A 304 -18.90 13.03 7.44
N LEU A 305 -18.16 13.22 8.53
CA LEU A 305 -16.75 12.84 8.64
C LEU A 305 -16.62 11.48 9.30
N VAL A 306 -16.18 10.45 8.59
CA VAL A 306 -15.96 9.11 9.12
C VAL A 306 -14.47 8.92 9.45
N GLY A 307 -14.14 8.83 10.74
CA GLY A 307 -12.78 8.60 11.23
C GLY A 307 -11.88 9.84 11.28
N ALA A 308 -12.29 10.96 10.69
CA ALA A 308 -11.50 12.17 10.60
C ALA A 308 -11.87 13.23 11.66
N GLY A 309 -13.05 13.14 12.25
CA GLY A 309 -13.58 14.19 13.13
C GLY A 309 -13.18 14.09 14.60
N GLN A 310 -12.41 13.10 15.01
CA GLN A 310 -11.95 12.98 16.39
C GLN A 310 -10.95 14.10 16.74
N GLY A 311 -11.32 14.92 17.72
CA GLY A 311 -10.50 16.05 18.17
C GLY A 311 -10.73 17.35 17.41
N LEU A 312 -11.63 17.38 16.43
CA LEU A 312 -12.11 18.62 15.86
C LEU A 312 -13.15 19.26 16.79
N PRO A 313 -13.19 20.60 16.87
CA PRO A 313 -14.27 21.29 17.58
C PRO A 313 -15.63 20.95 16.95
N ALA A 314 -16.69 21.11 17.75
CA ALA A 314 -18.05 20.97 17.22
C ALA A 314 -18.33 22.15 16.26
N GLU A 315 -18.68 21.83 15.04
CA GLU A 315 -18.98 22.80 14.00
C GLU A 315 -20.41 22.61 13.51
N ASP A 316 -21.07 23.70 13.18
CA ASP A 316 -22.41 23.64 12.60
C ASP A 316 -22.39 22.82 11.30
N ARG A 317 -23.40 21.96 11.08
CA ARG A 317 -23.54 21.09 9.89
C ARG A 317 -22.44 20.05 9.68
N VAL A 318 -21.52 19.86 10.66
CA VAL A 318 -20.46 18.86 10.60
C VAL A 318 -20.72 17.78 11.63
N ILE A 319 -20.85 16.56 11.15
CA ILE A 319 -21.13 15.39 11.99
C ILE A 319 -19.94 14.44 11.95
N SER A 320 -19.29 14.28 13.08
CA SER A 320 -18.13 13.42 13.23
C SER A 320 -18.53 12.03 13.71
N LEU A 321 -18.24 11.01 12.89
CA LEU A 321 -18.35 9.61 13.26
C LEU A 321 -16.97 9.04 13.64
N PRO A 322 -16.90 8.13 14.63
CA PRO A 322 -15.64 7.50 15.00
C PRO A 322 -15.02 6.71 13.84
N TYR A 323 -13.74 6.35 14.02
CA TYR A 323 -13.09 5.42 13.09
C TYR A 323 -13.84 4.08 13.04
N GLU A 324 -14.17 3.65 11.83
CA GLU A 324 -14.84 2.38 11.57
C GLU A 324 -13.86 1.42 10.87
N ALA A 325 -13.60 0.30 11.51
CA ALA A 325 -12.67 -0.72 11.00
C ALA A 325 -13.33 -1.71 10.04
N ASN A 326 -14.66 -1.86 10.13
CA ASN A 326 -15.40 -2.78 9.28
C ASN A 326 -15.72 -2.14 7.92
N PRO A 327 -15.14 -2.63 6.81
CA PRO A 327 -15.35 -2.04 5.50
C PRO A 327 -16.81 -2.09 5.03
N LYS A 328 -17.60 -3.08 5.47
CA LYS A 328 -19.03 -3.16 5.15
C LYS A 328 -19.83 -2.06 5.84
N ALA A 329 -19.46 -1.69 7.07
CA ALA A 329 -20.09 -0.58 7.78
C ALA A 329 -19.70 0.77 7.14
N VAL A 330 -18.44 0.95 6.73
CA VAL A 330 -18.00 2.12 5.95
C VAL A 330 -18.78 2.21 4.64
N ALA A 331 -18.91 1.12 3.90
CA ALA A 331 -19.66 1.06 2.65
C ALA A 331 -21.14 1.45 2.85
N ARG A 332 -21.78 0.99 3.95
CA ARG A 332 -23.17 1.38 4.30
C ARG A 332 -23.28 2.89 4.52
N ILE A 333 -22.35 3.50 5.25
CA ILE A 333 -22.36 4.94 5.49
C ILE A 333 -22.18 5.71 4.17
N ILE A 334 -21.13 5.38 3.40
CA ILE A 334 -20.84 6.05 2.12
C ILE A 334 -22.03 5.92 1.15
N ALA A 335 -22.57 4.70 0.96
CA ALA A 335 -23.70 4.46 0.07
C ALA A 335 -24.97 5.23 0.49
N SER A 336 -25.12 5.50 1.79
CA SER A 336 -26.29 6.20 2.36
C SER A 336 -26.21 7.72 2.28
N CYS A 337 -25.03 8.29 1.95
CA CYS A 337 -24.86 9.71 1.65
C CYS A 337 -25.23 10.03 0.19
N ASP A 338 -25.31 11.31 -0.15
CA ASP A 338 -25.70 11.77 -1.48
C ASP A 338 -24.48 11.93 -2.40
N ALA A 339 -23.36 12.44 -1.86
CA ALA A 339 -22.09 12.56 -2.58
C ALA A 339 -20.90 12.29 -1.67
N PHE A 340 -19.78 11.90 -2.25
CA PHE A 340 -18.51 11.81 -1.56
C PHE A 340 -17.65 13.03 -1.84
N VAL A 341 -16.98 13.58 -0.85
CA VAL A 341 -16.15 14.79 -0.95
C VAL A 341 -14.70 14.51 -0.58
N HIS A 342 -13.74 15.02 -1.37
CA HIS A 342 -12.31 14.77 -1.17
C HIS A 342 -11.45 15.97 -1.58
N ALA A 343 -10.97 16.75 -0.62
CA ALA A 343 -10.27 18.00 -0.87
C ALA A 343 -8.73 17.89 -0.94
N ASN A 344 -8.16 16.68 -0.93
CA ASN A 344 -6.72 16.51 -1.06
C ASN A 344 -6.25 16.81 -2.50
N ASP A 345 -5.50 17.89 -2.68
CA ASP A 345 -4.97 18.38 -3.95
C ASP A 345 -3.68 17.66 -4.41
N ARG A 346 -3.13 16.79 -3.59
CA ARG A 346 -1.91 16.00 -3.85
C ARG A 346 -2.06 14.52 -3.54
N GLU A 347 -3.29 14.01 -3.64
CA GLU A 347 -3.59 12.58 -3.46
C GLU A 347 -2.87 11.76 -4.54
N PRO A 348 -2.06 10.76 -4.19
CA PRO A 348 -1.40 9.91 -5.18
C PRO A 348 -2.36 9.16 -6.09
N PHE A 349 -3.50 8.71 -5.54
CA PHE A 349 -4.52 7.99 -6.29
C PHE A 349 -5.93 8.15 -5.71
N GLY A 350 -6.13 7.81 -4.42
CA GLY A 350 -7.41 7.99 -3.74
C GLY A 350 -8.29 6.74 -3.72
N LEU A 351 -7.86 5.66 -3.06
CA LEU A 351 -8.67 4.44 -2.92
C LEU A 351 -10.08 4.70 -2.36
N ILE A 352 -10.22 5.61 -1.42
CA ILE A 352 -11.51 5.94 -0.81
C ILE A 352 -12.48 6.58 -1.83
N VAL A 353 -11.94 7.27 -2.83
CA VAL A 353 -12.72 7.82 -3.96
C VAL A 353 -13.32 6.67 -4.78
N LEU A 354 -12.52 5.64 -5.08
CA LEU A 354 -13.02 4.44 -5.76
C LEU A 354 -14.07 3.69 -4.93
N GLU A 355 -13.90 3.64 -3.61
CA GLU A 355 -14.88 3.01 -2.70
C GLU A 355 -16.23 3.74 -2.75
N ALA A 356 -16.20 5.08 -2.82
CA ALA A 356 -17.39 5.88 -2.97
C ALA A 356 -18.06 5.68 -4.35
N MET A 357 -17.26 5.70 -5.42
CA MET A 357 -17.74 5.41 -6.77
C MET A 357 -18.35 4.00 -6.84
N ALA A 358 -17.69 3.01 -6.24
CA ALA A 358 -18.18 1.64 -6.16
C ALA A 358 -19.50 1.52 -5.37
N CYS A 359 -19.70 2.37 -4.37
CA CYS A 359 -20.98 2.51 -3.66
C CYS A 359 -22.07 3.27 -4.48
N GLY A 360 -21.78 3.64 -5.71
CA GLY A 360 -22.71 4.39 -6.56
C GLY A 360 -22.89 5.83 -6.08
N ARG A 361 -21.86 6.46 -5.51
CA ARG A 361 -21.91 7.87 -5.12
C ARG A 361 -21.05 8.71 -6.04
N PRO A 362 -21.59 9.84 -6.56
CA PRO A 362 -20.79 10.78 -7.29
C PRO A 362 -19.78 11.45 -6.37
N VAL A 363 -18.66 11.91 -6.93
CA VAL A 363 -17.54 12.45 -6.17
C VAL A 363 -17.34 13.93 -6.48
N VAL A 364 -17.16 14.76 -5.45
CA VAL A 364 -16.54 16.08 -5.60
C VAL A 364 -15.07 15.97 -5.18
N GLY A 365 -14.18 16.20 -6.13
CA GLY A 365 -12.72 16.23 -5.91
C GLY A 365 -12.14 17.60 -6.20
N VAL A 366 -10.82 17.75 -6.01
CA VAL A 366 -10.06 18.91 -6.51
C VAL A 366 -9.46 18.56 -7.86
N ASN A 367 -9.38 19.53 -8.77
CA ASN A 367 -8.76 19.37 -10.09
C ASN A 367 -7.21 19.30 -9.97
N ALA A 368 -6.74 18.38 -9.13
CA ALA A 368 -5.32 18.16 -8.85
C ALA A 368 -5.09 16.72 -8.37
N GLY A 369 -3.81 16.31 -8.37
CA GLY A 369 -3.44 14.96 -7.91
C GLY A 369 -3.99 13.84 -8.78
N GLY A 370 -3.97 12.62 -8.25
CA GLY A 370 -4.52 11.42 -8.92
C GLY A 370 -6.05 11.38 -8.93
N VAL A 371 -6.72 12.15 -8.06
CA VAL A 371 -8.20 12.21 -8.04
C VAL A 371 -8.75 12.83 -9.32
N ALA A 372 -8.08 13.86 -9.85
CA ALA A 372 -8.47 14.50 -11.12
C ALA A 372 -8.37 13.56 -12.34
N GLU A 373 -7.66 12.43 -12.23
CA GLU A 373 -7.59 11.41 -13.28
C GLU A 373 -8.74 10.39 -13.19
N THR A 374 -9.30 10.23 -12.00
CA THR A 374 -10.36 9.26 -11.72
C THR A 374 -11.74 9.87 -11.83
N VAL A 375 -11.89 11.12 -11.37
CA VAL A 375 -13.15 11.87 -11.37
C VAL A 375 -13.20 12.76 -12.59
N ASP A 376 -14.22 12.57 -13.42
CA ASP A 376 -14.58 13.44 -14.54
C ASP A 376 -16.05 13.87 -14.45
N LEU A 377 -16.51 14.69 -15.38
CA LEU A 377 -17.90 15.18 -15.40
C LEU A 377 -18.95 14.07 -15.58
N GLY A 378 -18.55 12.87 -16.01
CA GLY A 378 -19.44 11.71 -16.14
C GLY A 378 -19.74 11.03 -14.81
N VAL A 379 -18.89 11.22 -13.78
CA VAL A 379 -18.97 10.51 -12.49
C VAL A 379 -18.95 11.42 -11.27
N GLY A 380 -18.79 12.75 -11.50
CA GLY A 380 -18.69 13.70 -10.40
C GLY A 380 -18.44 15.14 -10.86
N GLN A 381 -17.77 15.90 -10.02
CA GLN A 381 -17.40 17.30 -10.24
C GLN A 381 -16.01 17.58 -9.65
N LEU A 382 -15.23 18.43 -10.31
CA LEU A 382 -13.95 18.90 -9.80
C LEU A 382 -14.03 20.37 -9.40
N ALA A 383 -13.63 20.70 -8.17
CA ALA A 383 -13.37 22.06 -7.73
C ALA A 383 -12.10 22.59 -8.41
N ALA A 384 -12.05 23.87 -8.75
CA ALA A 384 -10.91 24.49 -9.42
C ALA A 384 -9.63 24.42 -8.55
N SER A 385 -9.79 24.58 -7.24
CA SER A 385 -8.72 24.46 -6.26
C SER A 385 -9.23 23.88 -4.92
N ALA A 386 -8.32 23.68 -3.95
CA ALA A 386 -8.66 23.34 -2.57
C ALA A 386 -9.02 24.60 -1.76
N ASP A 387 -9.70 25.56 -2.37
CA ASP A 387 -10.26 26.73 -1.71
C ASP A 387 -11.73 26.44 -1.32
N PRO A 388 -12.22 26.91 -0.15
CA PRO A 388 -13.60 26.64 0.28
C PRO A 388 -14.68 27.18 -0.67
N ASP A 389 -14.47 28.32 -1.33
CA ASP A 389 -15.43 28.90 -2.27
C ASP A 389 -15.50 28.08 -3.56
N ASP A 390 -14.34 27.72 -4.14
CA ASP A 390 -14.26 26.85 -5.31
C ASP A 390 -14.90 25.48 -5.02
N TYR A 391 -14.70 24.99 -3.80
CA TYR A 391 -15.24 23.69 -3.39
C TYR A 391 -16.76 23.72 -3.18
N ALA A 392 -17.29 24.77 -2.55
CA ALA A 392 -18.72 24.97 -2.39
C ALA A 392 -19.41 25.09 -3.75
N GLN A 393 -18.85 25.87 -4.68
CA GLN A 393 -19.35 25.99 -6.04
C GLN A 393 -19.38 24.65 -6.79
N ALA A 394 -18.35 23.81 -6.62
CA ALA A 394 -18.32 22.49 -7.22
C ALA A 394 -19.40 21.55 -6.65
N VAL A 395 -19.70 21.64 -5.34
CA VAL A 395 -20.80 20.90 -4.73
C VAL A 395 -22.14 21.36 -5.30
N GLU A 396 -22.40 22.66 -5.40
CA GLU A 396 -23.62 23.19 -6.00
C GLU A 396 -23.79 22.74 -7.46
N ALA A 397 -22.71 22.81 -8.24
CA ALA A 397 -22.69 22.35 -9.63
C ALA A 397 -23.00 20.86 -9.77
N LEU A 398 -22.51 20.02 -8.83
CA LEU A 398 -22.86 18.59 -8.77
C LEU A 398 -24.37 18.40 -8.53
N PHE A 399 -24.92 19.09 -7.52
CA PHE A 399 -26.32 18.95 -7.13
C PHE A 399 -27.32 19.63 -8.08
N ALA A 400 -26.85 20.44 -9.02
CA ALA A 400 -27.65 20.95 -10.15
C ALA A 400 -27.87 19.90 -11.26
N ARG A 401 -27.21 18.72 -11.12
CA ARG A 401 -27.25 17.61 -12.08
C ARG A 401 -28.00 16.41 -11.47
N ASP A 402 -28.26 15.40 -12.28
CA ASP A 402 -28.80 14.12 -11.81
C ASP A 402 -27.72 13.32 -11.06
N ILE A 403 -27.70 13.45 -9.74
CA ILE A 403 -26.69 12.79 -8.87
C ILE A 403 -26.85 11.27 -8.85
N GLU A 404 -28.05 10.74 -9.06
CA GLU A 404 -28.25 9.29 -9.11
C GLU A 404 -27.71 8.71 -10.43
N ALA A 405 -27.93 9.38 -11.54
CA ALA A 405 -27.32 8.98 -12.82
C ALA A 405 -25.79 9.06 -12.78
N LEU A 406 -25.24 10.13 -12.18
CA LEU A 406 -23.78 10.25 -11.96
C LEU A 406 -23.24 9.13 -11.05
N GLY A 407 -23.96 8.81 -10.00
CA GLY A 407 -23.60 7.73 -9.09
C GLY A 407 -23.61 6.36 -9.79
N ALA A 408 -24.62 6.10 -10.62
CA ALA A 408 -24.67 4.88 -11.43
C ALA A 408 -23.49 4.77 -12.39
N ALA A 409 -23.16 5.86 -13.09
CA ALA A 409 -21.99 5.93 -13.97
C ALA A 409 -20.67 5.74 -13.20
N ALA A 410 -20.55 6.33 -11.99
CA ALA A 410 -19.41 6.14 -11.10
C ALA A 410 -19.23 4.66 -10.73
N ARG A 411 -20.32 3.95 -10.40
CA ARG A 411 -20.28 2.50 -10.13
C ARG A 411 -19.79 1.70 -11.33
N VAL A 412 -20.31 1.98 -12.53
CA VAL A 412 -19.87 1.30 -13.76
C VAL A 412 -18.38 1.49 -13.97
N LYS A 413 -17.91 2.74 -13.90
CA LYS A 413 -16.47 3.06 -14.04
C LYS A 413 -15.62 2.34 -13.01
N ALA A 414 -16.03 2.31 -11.73
CA ALA A 414 -15.31 1.63 -10.67
C ALA A 414 -15.20 0.12 -10.92
N VAL A 415 -16.26 -0.54 -11.37
CA VAL A 415 -16.28 -1.98 -11.66
C VAL A 415 -15.43 -2.33 -12.86
N GLU A 416 -15.61 -1.61 -13.97
CA GLU A 416 -14.98 -1.95 -15.25
C GLU A 416 -13.49 -1.61 -15.31
N GLN A 417 -13.08 -0.50 -14.67
CA GLN A 417 -11.72 0.00 -14.78
C GLN A 417 -10.87 -0.24 -13.54
N PHE A 418 -11.50 -0.32 -12.35
CA PHE A 418 -10.79 -0.29 -11.07
C PHE A 418 -11.15 -1.45 -10.13
N SER A 419 -11.82 -2.52 -10.59
CA SER A 419 -11.95 -3.72 -9.76
C SER A 419 -10.56 -4.32 -9.47
N TRP A 420 -10.35 -4.89 -8.28
CA TRP A 420 -9.08 -5.57 -7.95
C TRP A 420 -8.71 -6.64 -8.98
N HIS A 421 -9.71 -7.33 -9.54
CA HIS A 421 -9.46 -8.30 -10.60
C HIS A 421 -8.74 -7.68 -11.79
N ARG A 422 -9.28 -6.57 -12.33
CA ARG A 422 -8.68 -5.86 -13.46
C ARG A 422 -7.28 -5.34 -13.17
N VAL A 423 -7.09 -4.80 -11.96
CA VAL A 423 -5.81 -4.23 -11.52
C VAL A 423 -4.75 -5.30 -11.37
N PHE A 424 -5.06 -6.41 -10.74
CA PHE A 424 -4.07 -7.47 -10.52
C PHE A 424 -3.75 -8.27 -11.77
N GLU A 425 -4.66 -8.37 -12.73
CA GLU A 425 -4.33 -8.86 -14.08
C GLU A 425 -3.27 -7.98 -14.74
N GLY A 426 -3.46 -6.65 -14.71
CA GLY A 426 -2.47 -5.70 -15.25
C GLY A 426 -1.11 -5.83 -14.58
N LEU A 427 -1.07 -5.98 -13.24
CA LEU A 427 0.19 -6.20 -12.51
C LEU A 427 0.85 -7.53 -12.86
N CYS A 428 0.07 -8.61 -13.04
CA CYS A 428 0.59 -9.89 -13.47
C CYS A 428 1.26 -9.81 -14.87
N MET A 429 0.74 -8.97 -15.77
CA MET A 429 1.41 -8.68 -17.03
C MET A 429 2.78 -8.05 -16.81
N VAL A 430 2.89 -7.07 -15.88
CA VAL A 430 4.18 -6.45 -15.53
C VAL A 430 5.15 -7.48 -14.96
N TYR A 431 4.70 -8.34 -14.03
CA TYR A 431 5.57 -9.38 -13.45
C TYR A 431 6.01 -10.41 -14.49
N GLY A 432 5.12 -10.83 -15.39
CA GLY A 432 5.43 -11.73 -16.50
C GLY A 432 6.45 -11.13 -17.45
N ASP A 433 6.31 -9.86 -17.82
CA ASP A 433 7.22 -9.13 -18.69
C ASP A 433 8.65 -9.06 -18.11
N VAL A 434 8.79 -8.62 -16.85
CA VAL A 434 10.12 -8.45 -16.24
C VAL A 434 10.81 -9.77 -15.89
N SER A 435 10.05 -10.84 -15.61
CA SER A 435 10.61 -12.12 -15.16
C SER A 435 10.68 -13.19 -16.26
N GLY A 436 9.98 -13.00 -17.36
CA GLY A 436 9.80 -14.02 -18.40
C GLY A 436 8.92 -15.20 -17.96
N GLN A 437 8.26 -15.11 -16.81
CA GLN A 437 7.48 -16.23 -16.24
C GLN A 437 6.02 -16.20 -16.71
N ARG A 438 5.64 -17.15 -17.56
CA ARG A 438 4.29 -17.26 -18.15
C ARG A 438 3.18 -17.48 -17.10
N ALA A 439 3.48 -18.13 -15.99
CA ALA A 439 2.49 -18.42 -14.93
C ALA A 439 1.84 -17.15 -14.32
N PHE A 440 2.46 -15.99 -14.45
CA PHE A 440 1.82 -14.72 -14.10
C PHE A 440 0.71 -14.34 -15.07
N VAL A 441 0.85 -14.66 -16.36
CA VAL A 441 -0.05 -14.19 -17.43
C VAL A 441 -1.12 -15.23 -17.74
N ASP A 442 -0.78 -16.52 -17.69
CA ASP A 442 -1.64 -17.62 -18.12
C ASP A 442 -2.23 -18.38 -16.93
N PRO A 443 -3.55 -18.27 -16.65
CA PRO A 443 -4.18 -18.94 -15.52
C PRO A 443 -4.31 -20.47 -15.67
N GLY A 444 -4.03 -21.04 -16.83
CA GLY A 444 -4.36 -22.42 -17.19
C GLY A 444 -3.17 -23.40 -17.27
N GLN A 445 -1.93 -23.01 -16.98
CA GLN A 445 -0.83 -23.98 -16.90
C GLN A 445 -0.63 -24.48 -15.47
N GLU A 446 -1.42 -25.49 -15.06
CA GLU A 446 -0.90 -26.49 -14.13
C GLU A 446 0.39 -27.02 -14.75
N SER A 447 1.49 -26.92 -14.02
CA SER A 447 2.77 -27.50 -14.43
C SER A 447 2.54 -28.98 -14.70
N ALA A 448 2.47 -29.36 -15.97
CA ALA A 448 2.69 -30.72 -16.41
C ALA A 448 4.16 -31.02 -16.12
N VAL A 449 4.43 -31.44 -14.89
CA VAL A 449 5.69 -32.08 -14.53
C VAL A 449 5.58 -33.52 -15.03
N HIS A 450 6.25 -33.79 -16.12
CA HIS A 450 6.61 -35.15 -16.54
C HIS A 450 7.91 -35.57 -15.88
#